data_33a1c2e558db114bae05708b1f3e1483
#
_entry.id   33a1c2e558db114bae05708b1f3e1483
#
_cell.length_a   1.000
_cell.length_b   1.000
_cell.length_c   1.000
_cell.angle_alpha   90.00
_cell.angle_beta   90.00
_cell.angle_gamma   90.00
#
_symmetry.space_group_name_H-M   'P 1'
#
loop_
_entity.id
_entity.type
_entity.pdbx_description
1 polymer ?
#
loop_
_entity_poly.entity_id
_entity_poly.type
_entity_poly.pdbx_seq_one_letter_code
_entity_poly.pdbx_strand_id
1 'polypeptide(L)'
;RYTRVTGVQTCALPILAKLRGILKQKKIGHTGTLDPMAEGVLLVCLGSATKMCDLLTEKNKTYTCTMLLGKTSDTEDVTGVMTDVTDVYPDEKTVRAAVMSFVGDYMQIPPMYSAIKVNGKKLYELARAGQVIEREPRLVTIHGITIQSVELPRVTFDVSCSKGTYIRSLCREIGRAHV
;
A
#
# COMPACT_ATOMS: atom_id res chain seq x y z
N ARG A 1 -0.67 -23.00 -7.82
CA ARG A 1 -2.02 -22.62 -8.29
C ARG A 1 -2.30 -21.19 -7.82
N TYR A 2 -2.47 -20.28 -8.77
CA TYR A 2 -2.82 -18.89 -8.49
C TYR A 2 -4.34 -18.79 -8.42
N THR A 3 -4.90 -18.29 -7.34
CA THR A 3 -6.33 -18.03 -7.22
C THR A 3 -6.55 -16.52 -7.16
N ARG A 4 -7.18 -15.96 -8.19
CA ARG A 4 -7.68 -14.59 -8.19
C ARG A 4 -8.93 -14.53 -7.34
N VAL A 5 -8.95 -13.74 -6.30
CA VAL A 5 -10.14 -13.48 -5.48
C VAL A 5 -10.64 -12.08 -5.83
N THR A 6 -11.71 -12.00 -6.62
CA THR A 6 -12.41 -10.76 -6.93
C THR A 6 -13.53 -10.53 -5.93
N GLY A 7 -13.68 -9.31 -5.42
CA GLY A 7 -14.89 -8.86 -4.72
C GLY A 7 -14.99 -9.18 -3.23
N VAL A 8 -13.89 -9.46 -2.52
CA VAL A 8 -13.90 -9.63 -1.06
C VAL A 8 -13.05 -8.53 -0.44
N GLN A 9 -13.61 -7.82 0.53
CA GLN A 9 -12.88 -6.89 1.39
C GLN A 9 -11.60 -7.57 1.90
N THR A 10 -10.46 -7.19 1.39
CA THR A 10 -9.21 -7.94 1.47
C THR A 10 -8.40 -7.66 2.74
N CYS A 11 -9.02 -7.84 3.89
CA CYS A 11 -8.20 -8.21 5.05
C CYS A 11 -7.72 -9.66 4.83
N ALA A 12 -6.42 -9.93 4.88
CA ALA A 12 -5.88 -11.29 4.68
C ALA A 12 -6.55 -12.36 5.57
N LEU A 13 -7.00 -11.99 6.76
CA LEU A 13 -7.61 -12.91 7.73
C LEU A 13 -8.88 -13.61 7.23
N PRO A 14 -9.89 -12.94 6.66
CA PRO A 14 -11.07 -13.60 6.09
C PRO A 14 -10.72 -14.55 4.94
N ILE A 15 -9.75 -14.16 4.09
CA ILE A 15 -9.27 -15.00 2.99
C ILE A 15 -8.66 -16.29 3.53
N LEU A 16 -7.77 -16.17 4.53
CA LEU A 16 -7.15 -17.34 5.17
C LEU A 16 -8.18 -18.23 5.87
N ALA A 17 -9.18 -17.65 6.52
CA ALA A 17 -10.27 -18.41 7.14
C ALA A 17 -11.05 -19.25 6.12
N LYS A 18 -11.43 -18.62 5.00
CA LYS A 18 -12.10 -19.30 3.88
C LYS A 18 -11.25 -20.41 3.27
N LEU A 19 -9.95 -20.14 3.05
CA LEU A 19 -9.01 -21.13 2.52
C LEU A 19 -8.82 -22.31 3.46
N ARG A 20 -8.80 -22.11 4.79
CA ARG A 20 -8.76 -23.21 5.77
C ARG A 20 -9.91 -24.17 5.59
N GLY A 21 -11.13 -23.64 5.39
CA GLY A 21 -12.32 -24.44 5.15
C GLY A 21 -12.25 -25.23 3.84
N ILE A 22 -11.86 -24.58 2.75
CA ILE A 22 -11.79 -25.19 1.41
C ILE A 22 -10.70 -26.27 1.35
N LEU A 23 -9.51 -25.95 1.84
CA LEU A 23 -8.33 -26.83 1.71
C LEU A 23 -8.18 -27.83 2.85
N LYS A 24 -9.06 -27.78 3.86
CA LYS A 24 -8.97 -28.60 5.09
C LYS A 24 -7.59 -28.52 5.78
N GLN A 25 -6.91 -27.38 5.63
CA GLN A 25 -5.56 -27.14 6.14
C GLN A 25 -5.59 -26.07 7.22
N LYS A 26 -5.27 -26.46 8.47
CA LYS A 26 -5.27 -25.54 9.63
C LYS A 26 -4.14 -24.52 9.55
N LYS A 27 -2.92 -24.98 9.18
CA LYS A 27 -1.73 -24.13 9.16
C LYS A 27 -1.61 -23.43 7.80
N ILE A 28 -1.96 -22.15 7.77
CA ILE A 28 -1.87 -21.28 6.58
C ILE A 28 -1.24 -19.95 6.98
N GLY A 29 -0.29 -19.48 6.18
CA GLY A 29 0.34 -18.17 6.28
C GLY A 29 0.25 -17.40 4.97
N HIS A 30 0.54 -16.11 5.00
CA HIS A 30 0.59 -15.25 3.81
C HIS A 30 1.85 -14.38 3.84
N THR A 31 2.25 -13.87 2.68
CA THR A 31 3.49 -13.11 2.50
C THR A 31 3.28 -11.60 2.40
N GLY A 32 2.11 -11.11 2.73
CA GLY A 32 1.78 -9.69 2.71
C GLY A 32 0.30 -9.46 2.98
N THR A 33 -0.04 -8.23 3.28
CA THR A 33 -1.42 -7.78 3.44
C THR A 33 -1.72 -6.78 2.34
N LEU A 34 -2.79 -7.03 1.59
CA LEU A 34 -3.33 -6.06 0.64
C LEU A 34 -4.28 -5.13 1.40
N ASP A 35 -4.31 -3.86 1.02
CA ASP A 35 -5.32 -2.92 1.49
C ASP A 35 -6.72 -3.34 1.00
N PRO A 36 -7.83 -2.95 1.68
CA PRO A 36 -9.18 -3.41 1.34
C PRO A 36 -9.59 -3.15 -0.11
N MET A 37 -9.09 -2.07 -0.71
CA MET A 37 -9.37 -1.68 -2.10
C MET A 37 -8.41 -2.31 -3.11
N ALA A 38 -7.31 -2.95 -2.63
CA ALA A 38 -6.32 -3.51 -3.53
C ALA A 38 -6.77 -4.87 -4.08
N GLU A 39 -6.56 -5.06 -5.36
CA GLU A 39 -6.72 -6.34 -6.04
C GLU A 39 -5.36 -6.88 -6.46
N GLY A 40 -5.23 -8.21 -6.55
CA GLY A 40 -3.99 -8.80 -7.04
C GLY A 40 -3.70 -10.19 -6.49
N VAL A 41 -2.43 -10.57 -6.58
CA VAL A 41 -1.95 -11.89 -6.14
C VAL A 41 -1.54 -11.83 -4.68
N LEU A 42 -2.19 -12.64 -3.85
CA LEU A 42 -1.76 -12.91 -2.48
C LEU A 42 -1.10 -14.28 -2.44
N LEU A 43 0.20 -14.32 -2.16
CA LEU A 43 0.93 -15.55 -2.01
C LEU A 43 0.63 -16.17 -0.63
N VAL A 44 0.11 -17.39 -0.64
CA VAL A 44 -0.31 -18.13 0.55
C VAL A 44 0.53 -19.39 0.70
N CYS A 45 1.05 -19.62 1.90
CA CYS A 45 1.82 -20.79 2.26
C CYS A 45 0.98 -21.77 3.09
N LEU A 46 1.03 -23.06 2.77
CA LEU A 46 0.24 -24.11 3.40
C LEU A 46 1.12 -25.08 4.19
N GLY A 47 0.64 -25.52 5.35
CA GLY A 47 1.30 -26.54 6.18
C GLY A 47 2.73 -26.15 6.56
N SER A 48 3.70 -27.01 6.27
CA SER A 48 5.13 -26.77 6.56
C SER A 48 5.70 -25.58 5.79
N ALA A 49 5.17 -25.25 4.61
CA ALA A 49 5.62 -24.11 3.81
C ALA A 49 5.38 -22.74 4.49
N THR A 50 4.58 -22.67 5.56
CA THR A 50 4.44 -21.43 6.35
C THR A 50 5.75 -20.95 6.97
N LYS A 51 6.75 -21.83 7.10
CA LYS A 51 8.11 -21.45 7.54
C LYS A 51 8.86 -20.60 6.50
N MET A 52 8.41 -20.61 5.24
CA MET A 52 8.99 -19.81 4.16
C MET A 52 8.32 -18.43 4.02
N CYS A 53 7.25 -18.14 4.75
CA CYS A 53 6.54 -16.87 4.62
C CYS A 53 7.46 -15.66 4.77
N ASP A 54 8.36 -15.68 5.75
CA ASP A 54 9.28 -14.55 6.01
C ASP A 54 10.23 -14.34 4.82
N LEU A 55 10.83 -15.40 4.28
CA LEU A 55 11.70 -15.34 3.10
C LEU A 55 10.97 -14.81 1.85
N LEU A 56 9.69 -15.18 1.68
CA LEU A 56 8.88 -14.75 0.56
C LEU A 56 8.35 -13.32 0.76
N THR A 57 8.18 -12.87 1.99
CA THR A 57 7.81 -11.49 2.32
C THR A 57 8.91 -10.50 1.98
N GLU A 58 10.17 -10.92 2.04
CA GLU A 58 11.35 -10.09 1.70
C GLU A 58 11.44 -9.72 0.21
N LYS A 59 10.64 -10.32 -0.65
CA LYS A 59 10.67 -10.08 -2.10
C LYS A 59 10.14 -8.69 -2.46
N ASN A 60 10.70 -8.13 -3.53
CA ASN A 60 10.19 -6.92 -4.16
C ASN A 60 8.75 -7.12 -4.64
N LYS A 61 8.01 -6.04 -4.72
CA LYS A 61 6.62 -6.02 -5.12
C LYS A 61 6.41 -4.99 -6.21
N THR A 62 5.48 -5.25 -7.10
CA THR A 62 5.04 -4.29 -8.12
C THR A 62 3.56 -4.03 -7.92
N TYR A 63 3.21 -2.75 -7.97
CA TYR A 63 1.84 -2.26 -7.84
C TYR A 63 1.51 -1.36 -9.00
N THR A 64 0.30 -1.48 -9.54
CA THR A 64 -0.32 -0.44 -10.35
C THR A 64 -1.18 0.41 -9.43
N CYS A 65 -0.97 1.72 -9.42
CA CYS A 65 -1.79 2.62 -8.65
C CYS A 65 -2.30 3.79 -9.49
N THR A 66 -3.48 4.30 -9.14
CA THR A 66 -4.03 5.55 -9.66
C THR A 66 -4.06 6.55 -8.52
N MET A 67 -3.21 7.56 -8.59
CA MET A 67 -3.15 8.69 -7.66
C MET A 67 -4.16 9.75 -8.11
N LEU A 68 -4.85 10.35 -7.15
CA LEU A 68 -5.77 11.47 -7.36
C LEU A 68 -5.17 12.73 -6.74
N LEU A 69 -4.85 13.70 -7.57
CA LEU A 69 -4.33 15.01 -7.15
C LEU A 69 -5.46 15.92 -6.63
N GLY A 70 -5.10 16.92 -5.85
CA GLY A 70 -6.02 17.95 -5.35
C GLY A 70 -6.89 17.52 -4.17
N LYS A 71 -6.74 16.28 -3.69
CA LYS A 71 -7.50 15.76 -2.52
C LYS A 71 -6.58 15.12 -1.50
N THR A 72 -7.01 15.15 -0.24
CA THR A 72 -6.40 14.39 0.85
C THR A 72 -7.44 13.46 1.48
N SER A 73 -6.95 12.44 2.20
CA SER A 73 -7.77 11.50 2.95
C SER A 73 -7.09 11.16 4.28
N ASP A 74 -7.87 10.95 5.32
CA ASP A 74 -7.40 10.54 6.64
C ASP A 74 -6.78 9.13 6.64
N THR A 75 -7.21 8.26 5.72
CA THR A 75 -6.64 6.92 5.50
C THR A 75 -5.51 6.90 4.46
N GLU A 76 -5.23 8.02 3.78
CA GLU A 76 -4.34 8.15 2.63
C GLU A 76 -4.81 7.32 1.41
N ASP A 77 -6.08 6.91 1.37
CA ASP A 77 -6.74 6.23 0.25
C ASP A 77 -8.20 6.67 0.10
N VAL A 78 -8.89 6.17 -0.91
CA VAL A 78 -10.27 6.56 -1.24
C VAL A 78 -11.33 6.01 -0.28
N THR A 79 -10.95 5.20 0.71
CA THR A 79 -11.89 4.63 1.69
C THR A 79 -12.13 5.54 2.90
N GLY A 80 -11.26 6.54 3.10
CA GLY A 80 -11.37 7.51 4.17
C GLY A 80 -12.24 8.72 3.82
N VAL A 81 -12.24 9.68 4.73
CA VAL A 81 -12.91 10.97 4.53
C VAL A 81 -12.06 11.82 3.59
N MET A 82 -12.57 12.03 2.38
CA MET A 82 -11.91 12.84 1.36
C MET A 82 -12.14 14.32 1.61
N THR A 83 -11.07 15.12 1.54
CA THR A 83 -11.10 16.58 1.66
C THR A 83 -10.48 17.20 0.41
N ASP A 84 -11.17 18.15 -0.18
CA ASP A 84 -10.65 18.93 -1.30
C ASP A 84 -9.58 19.91 -0.79
N VAL A 85 -8.44 19.96 -1.49
CA VAL A 85 -7.30 20.83 -1.20
C VAL A 85 -7.18 21.91 -2.26
N THR A 86 -7.24 21.52 -3.55
CA THR A 86 -7.15 22.42 -4.69
C THR A 86 -7.76 21.77 -5.93
N ASP A 87 -8.27 22.59 -6.82
CA ASP A 87 -8.70 22.25 -8.19
C ASP A 87 -7.72 22.78 -9.26
N VAL A 88 -6.62 23.40 -8.83
CA VAL A 88 -5.53 23.85 -9.70
C VAL A 88 -4.44 22.80 -9.69
N TYR A 89 -4.09 22.29 -10.87
CA TYR A 89 -3.13 21.22 -11.02
C TYR A 89 -1.88 21.70 -11.78
N PRO A 90 -0.68 21.18 -11.42
CA PRO A 90 0.52 21.40 -12.22
C PRO A 90 0.37 20.84 -13.64
N ASP A 91 1.21 21.28 -14.54
CA ASP A 91 1.29 20.70 -15.89
C ASP A 91 1.77 19.24 -15.85
N GLU A 92 1.50 18.50 -16.92
CA GLU A 92 1.88 17.10 -17.05
C GLU A 92 3.39 16.87 -16.86
N LYS A 93 4.25 17.76 -17.37
CA LYS A 93 5.71 17.67 -17.28
C LYS A 93 6.15 17.73 -15.82
N THR A 94 5.60 18.66 -15.06
CA THR A 94 5.87 18.84 -13.63
C THR A 94 5.41 17.62 -12.83
N VAL A 95 4.21 17.10 -13.12
CA VAL A 95 3.69 15.90 -12.46
C VAL A 95 4.59 14.68 -12.74
N ARG A 96 4.99 14.48 -14.00
CA ARG A 96 5.91 13.38 -14.38
C ARG A 96 7.25 13.48 -13.65
N ALA A 97 7.82 14.68 -13.59
CA ALA A 97 9.08 14.91 -12.89
C ALA A 97 8.95 14.58 -11.39
N ALA A 98 7.83 14.99 -10.76
CA ALA A 98 7.52 14.70 -9.38
C ALA A 98 7.45 13.20 -9.09
N VAL A 99 6.71 12.48 -9.88
CA VAL A 99 6.57 11.02 -9.74
C VAL A 99 7.94 10.34 -9.89
N MET A 100 8.71 10.73 -10.89
CA MET A 100 10.02 10.12 -11.18
C MET A 100 11.09 10.47 -10.14
N SER A 101 10.97 11.57 -9.40
CA SER A 101 11.93 11.97 -8.38
C SER A 101 11.97 11.02 -7.17
N PHE A 102 10.98 10.17 -7.01
CA PHE A 102 10.93 9.16 -5.94
C PHE A 102 11.64 7.85 -6.28
N VAL A 103 12.18 7.69 -7.49
CA VAL A 103 12.99 6.50 -7.84
C VAL A 103 14.29 6.53 -7.06
N GLY A 104 14.60 5.45 -6.38
CA GLY A 104 15.76 5.31 -5.49
C GLY A 104 15.35 5.12 -4.03
N ASP A 105 16.26 5.41 -3.15
CA ASP A 105 16.08 5.28 -1.70
C ASP A 105 15.50 6.57 -1.11
N TYR A 106 14.48 6.43 -0.26
CA TYR A 106 13.99 7.56 0.52
C TYR A 106 13.41 7.15 1.87
N MET A 107 13.32 8.09 2.80
CA MET A 107 12.77 7.90 4.14
C MET A 107 11.27 8.12 4.13
N GLN A 108 10.50 7.03 4.14
CA GLN A 108 9.05 7.05 4.13
C GLN A 108 8.46 7.05 5.54
N ILE A 109 7.55 7.98 5.84
CA ILE A 109 6.73 7.94 7.05
C ILE A 109 5.51 7.04 6.76
N PRO A 110 5.39 5.88 7.46
CA PRO A 110 4.28 4.96 7.24
C PRO A 110 2.94 5.58 7.62
N PRO A 111 1.81 5.12 7.01
CA PRO A 111 0.50 5.66 7.34
C PRO A 111 0.04 5.22 8.75
N MET A 112 -0.83 6.01 9.38
CA MET A 112 -1.48 5.61 10.64
C MET A 112 -2.31 4.33 10.49
N TYR A 113 -2.96 4.15 9.34
CA TYR A 113 -3.70 2.94 9.03
C TYR A 113 -2.78 1.82 8.51
N SER A 114 -1.84 1.38 9.36
CA SER A 114 -0.91 0.29 9.09
C SER A 114 -0.87 -0.73 10.22
N ALA A 115 -0.34 -1.92 9.94
CA ALA A 115 -0.18 -3.00 10.91
C ALA A 115 1.12 -2.90 11.75
N ILE A 116 1.86 -1.81 11.63
CA ILE A 116 3.05 -1.54 12.42
C ILE A 116 2.66 -1.44 13.89
N LYS A 117 3.44 -2.05 14.76
CA LYS A 117 3.25 -1.98 16.21
C LYS A 117 4.13 -0.92 16.84
N VAL A 118 3.53 -0.08 17.68
CA VAL A 118 4.22 0.86 18.56
C VAL A 118 3.69 0.61 19.98
N ASN A 119 4.59 0.37 20.91
CA ASN A 119 4.24 0.04 22.30
C ASN A 119 3.22 -1.12 22.42
N GLY A 120 3.36 -2.14 21.57
CA GLY A 120 2.52 -3.33 21.55
C GLY A 120 1.16 -3.19 20.85
N LYS A 121 0.71 -1.97 20.53
CA LYS A 121 -0.54 -1.69 19.80
C LYS A 121 -0.26 -1.44 18.32
N LYS A 122 -1.15 -1.86 17.44
CA LYS A 122 -1.03 -1.57 16.01
C LYS A 122 -1.47 -0.14 15.72
N LEU A 123 -0.79 0.53 14.76
CA LEU A 123 -1.09 1.91 14.40
C LEU A 123 -2.55 2.11 13.98
N TYR A 124 -3.12 1.17 13.23
CA TYR A 124 -4.53 1.27 12.82
C TYR A 124 -5.51 1.19 14.01
N GLU A 125 -5.13 0.52 15.11
CA GLU A 125 -5.96 0.46 16.34
C GLU A 125 -5.98 1.83 17.04
N LEU A 126 -4.83 2.49 17.07
CA LEU A 126 -4.71 3.86 17.59
C LEU A 126 -5.45 4.87 16.71
N ALA A 127 -5.32 4.75 15.38
CA ALA A 127 -6.03 5.62 14.43
C ALA A 127 -7.56 5.52 14.60
N ARG A 128 -8.10 4.31 14.74
CA ARG A 128 -9.53 4.09 15.00
C ARG A 128 -10.01 4.65 16.35
N ALA A 129 -9.11 4.76 17.31
CA ALA A 129 -9.38 5.42 18.59
C ALA A 129 -9.16 6.94 18.55
N GLY A 130 -8.97 7.53 17.34
CA GLY A 130 -8.73 8.96 17.16
C GLY A 130 -7.35 9.44 17.63
N GLN A 131 -6.43 8.52 17.91
CA GLN A 131 -5.08 8.83 18.37
C GLN A 131 -4.11 8.89 17.19
N VAL A 132 -3.45 10.01 17.00
CA VAL A 132 -2.36 10.19 16.05
C VAL A 132 -1.06 10.24 16.83
N ILE A 133 -0.10 9.39 16.48
CA ILE A 133 1.22 9.36 17.10
C ILE A 133 2.30 9.65 16.08
N GLU A 134 3.43 10.13 16.54
CA GLU A 134 4.64 10.28 15.73
C GLU A 134 5.12 8.90 15.27
N ARG A 135 5.56 8.83 14.01
CA ARG A 135 6.00 7.58 13.37
C ARG A 135 7.41 7.79 12.84
N GLU A 136 8.27 6.86 13.18
CA GLU A 136 9.64 6.86 12.71
C GLU A 136 9.68 6.64 11.19
N PRO A 137 10.39 7.49 10.42
CA PRO A 137 10.63 7.26 9.02
C PRO A 137 11.38 5.94 8.80
N ARG A 138 11.10 5.26 7.70
CA ARG A 138 11.73 3.99 7.34
C ARG A 138 12.32 4.08 5.95
N LEU A 139 13.55 3.62 5.80
CA LEU A 139 14.18 3.52 4.49
C LEU A 139 13.41 2.54 3.62
N VAL A 140 12.97 2.99 2.45
CA VAL A 140 12.38 2.18 1.39
C VAL A 140 13.07 2.47 0.07
N THR A 141 13.05 1.50 -0.83
CA THR A 141 13.64 1.65 -2.17
C THR A 141 12.55 1.53 -3.22
N ILE A 142 12.42 2.53 -4.07
CA ILE A 142 11.64 2.47 -5.30
C ILE A 142 12.59 2.07 -6.42
N HIS A 143 12.49 0.82 -6.86
CA HIS A 143 13.36 0.27 -7.91
C HIS A 143 13.08 0.85 -9.29
N GLY A 144 11.84 1.30 -9.52
CA GLY A 144 11.44 1.94 -10.77
C GLY A 144 9.97 2.30 -10.77
N ILE A 145 9.64 3.30 -11.57
CA ILE A 145 8.26 3.75 -11.83
C ILE A 145 8.06 3.82 -13.34
N THR A 146 6.92 3.34 -13.83
CA THR A 146 6.48 3.48 -15.22
C THR A 146 5.14 4.20 -15.24
N ILE A 147 5.11 5.45 -15.72
CA ILE A 147 3.88 6.23 -15.81
C ILE A 147 3.06 5.74 -17.00
N GLN A 148 1.87 5.23 -16.72
CA GLN A 148 0.93 4.69 -17.71
C GLN A 148 0.11 5.81 -18.35
N SER A 149 -0.50 6.70 -17.54
CA SER A 149 -1.27 7.85 -18.01
C SER A 149 -1.21 9.02 -17.03
N VAL A 150 -1.34 10.23 -17.58
CA VAL A 150 -1.55 11.48 -16.84
C VAL A 150 -2.80 12.14 -17.40
N GLU A 151 -3.91 11.96 -16.73
CA GLU A 151 -5.23 12.50 -17.06
C GLU A 151 -5.73 13.29 -15.86
N LEU A 152 -5.16 14.49 -15.68
CA LEU A 152 -5.42 15.30 -14.49
C LEU A 152 -6.92 15.40 -14.18
N PRO A 153 -7.29 15.17 -12.92
CA PRO A 153 -6.44 15.02 -11.73
C PRO A 153 -5.93 13.61 -11.46
N ARG A 154 -6.08 12.65 -12.36
CA ARG A 154 -5.64 11.25 -12.18
C ARG A 154 -4.28 11.01 -12.83
N VAL A 155 -3.43 10.28 -12.11
CA VAL A 155 -2.12 9.82 -12.58
C VAL A 155 -2.00 8.34 -12.30
N THR A 156 -1.86 7.52 -13.34
CA THR A 156 -1.72 6.07 -13.20
C THR A 156 -0.29 5.65 -13.52
N PHE A 157 0.31 4.86 -12.62
CA PHE A 157 1.67 4.37 -12.79
C PHE A 157 1.88 3.00 -12.15
N ASP A 158 2.83 2.23 -12.68
CA ASP A 158 3.38 1.04 -12.06
C ASP A 158 4.58 1.43 -11.22
N VAL A 159 4.71 0.83 -10.04
CA VAL A 159 5.83 1.04 -9.12
C VAL A 159 6.37 -0.29 -8.63
N SER A 160 7.66 -0.53 -8.86
CA SER A 160 8.40 -1.64 -8.29
C SER A 160 9.17 -1.16 -7.06
N CYS A 161 8.99 -1.80 -5.92
CA CYS A 161 9.51 -1.31 -4.66
C CYS A 161 9.93 -2.44 -3.70
N SER A 162 10.72 -2.06 -2.71
CA SER A 162 11.14 -2.93 -1.61
C SER A 162 9.96 -3.31 -0.70
N LYS A 163 10.16 -4.33 0.13
CA LYS A 163 9.22 -4.66 1.21
C LYS A 163 8.96 -3.45 2.12
N GLY A 164 7.75 -3.41 2.68
CA GLY A 164 7.37 -2.38 3.66
C GLY A 164 7.08 -1.01 3.07
N THR A 165 7.17 -0.84 1.76
CA THR A 165 6.74 0.38 1.07
C THR A 165 5.22 0.50 1.08
N TYR A 166 4.73 1.65 1.49
CA TYR A 166 3.31 2.01 1.47
C TYR A 166 3.03 2.89 0.27
N ILE A 167 2.29 2.37 -0.70
CA ILE A 167 1.96 3.10 -1.94
C ILE A 167 1.09 4.32 -1.63
N ARG A 168 0.21 4.22 -0.63
CA ARG A 168 -0.58 5.36 -0.15
C ARG A 168 0.30 6.52 0.32
N SER A 169 1.32 6.21 1.12
CA SER A 169 2.27 7.24 1.58
C SER A 169 3.12 7.79 0.44
N LEU A 170 3.51 6.96 -0.54
CA LEU A 170 4.19 7.44 -1.75
C LEU A 170 3.32 8.46 -2.50
N CYS A 171 2.05 8.16 -2.73
CA CYS A 171 1.12 9.10 -3.39
C CYS A 171 0.98 10.40 -2.61
N ARG A 172 0.86 10.33 -1.27
CA ARG A 172 0.82 11.51 -0.40
C ARG A 172 2.07 12.37 -0.53
N GLU A 173 3.27 11.75 -0.52
CA GLU A 173 4.54 12.47 -0.63
C GLU A 173 4.71 13.11 -2.02
N ILE A 174 4.35 12.40 -3.10
CA ILE A 174 4.34 12.96 -4.46
C ILE A 174 3.44 14.19 -4.52
N GLY A 175 2.23 14.12 -3.95
CA GLY A 175 1.29 15.25 -3.92
C GLY A 175 1.82 16.44 -3.13
N ARG A 176 2.61 16.22 -2.08
CA ARG A 176 3.23 17.30 -1.27
C ARG A 176 4.43 17.96 -1.92
N ALA A 177 5.14 17.26 -2.77
CA ALA A 177 6.38 17.75 -3.38
C ALA A 177 6.16 18.96 -4.31
N HIS A 178 4.89 19.32 -4.61
CA HIS A 178 4.54 20.34 -5.61
C HIS A 178 3.36 21.25 -5.19
N VAL A 179 3.09 21.35 -3.89
CA VAL A 179 2.15 22.35 -3.35
C VAL A 179 2.92 23.55 -2.79
#